data_d84bfcc48a862b3107b7e29aec518fda
#
_entry.id   d84bfcc48a862b3107b7e29aec518fda
#
_cell.length_a   1.000
_cell.length_b   1.000
_cell.length_c   1.000
_cell.angle_alpha   90.00
_cell.angle_beta   90.00
_cell.angle_gamma   90.00
#
_symmetry.space_group_name_H-M   'P 1'
#
loop_
_entity.id
_entity.type
_entity.pdbx_description
1 polymer ?
#
loop_
_entity_poly.entity_id
_entity_poly.type
_entity_poly.pdbx_seq_one_letter_code
_entity_poly.pdbx_strand_id
1 'polypeptide(L)'
;YLDEEERKVMNYLLKNGDVLIPARGTAIRTAIFDEQSYPCIASSNIIVIRPEAKMLNSTYLKLFLDSPLGQKMISGVQQGSSIINISYKDLKTLEIPLPSIEEQQKKSNEYTKELATYKKTVSAAEKRWNDVVDKLREF
;
A
#
# COMPACT_ATOMS: atom_id res chain seq x y z
N TYR A 1 -31.56 -13.97 -4.07
CA TYR A 1 -31.64 -12.70 -4.81
C TYR A 1 -31.13 -11.59 -3.89
N LEU A 2 -29.97 -11.03 -4.20
CA LEU A 2 -29.45 -9.84 -3.54
C LEU A 2 -30.27 -8.65 -4.01
N ASP A 3 -30.63 -7.73 -3.12
CA ASP A 3 -31.27 -6.49 -3.51
C ASP A 3 -30.28 -5.55 -4.23
N GLU A 4 -30.77 -4.42 -4.73
CA GLU A 4 -29.93 -3.49 -5.52
C GLU A 4 -28.85 -2.80 -4.67
N GLU A 5 -29.12 -2.58 -3.38
CA GLU A 5 -28.16 -2.00 -2.44
C GLU A 5 -27.06 -3.00 -2.08
N GLU A 6 -27.41 -4.26 -1.82
CA GLU A 6 -26.45 -5.34 -1.56
C GLU A 6 -25.52 -5.55 -2.77
N ARG A 7 -26.04 -5.48 -4.01
CA ARG A 7 -25.21 -5.56 -5.22
C ARG A 7 -24.24 -4.38 -5.33
N LYS A 8 -24.67 -3.17 -4.98
CA LYS A 8 -23.79 -1.99 -4.95
C LYS A 8 -22.67 -2.17 -3.94
N VAL A 9 -22.99 -2.60 -2.73
CA VAL A 9 -21.98 -2.86 -1.67
C VAL A 9 -20.97 -3.91 -2.11
N MET A 10 -21.40 -4.99 -2.75
CA MET A 10 -20.49 -6.04 -3.24
C MET A 10 -19.47 -5.53 -4.27
N ASN A 11 -19.83 -4.52 -5.07
CA ASN A 11 -18.89 -3.91 -6.02
C ASN A 11 -17.78 -3.09 -5.33
N TYR A 12 -17.99 -2.69 -4.07
CA TYR A 12 -17.01 -1.93 -3.29
C TYR A 12 -16.20 -2.79 -2.31
N LEU A 13 -16.45 -4.11 -2.28
CA LEU A 13 -15.68 -5.01 -1.43
C LEU A 13 -14.21 -5.06 -1.87
N LEU A 14 -13.35 -4.90 -0.89
CA LEU A 14 -11.91 -5.09 -1.08
C LEU A 14 -11.61 -6.57 -1.31
N LYS A 15 -10.66 -6.82 -2.19
CA LYS A 15 -10.15 -8.15 -2.51
C LYS A 15 -8.66 -8.22 -2.20
N ASN A 16 -8.22 -9.42 -1.88
CA ASN A 16 -6.80 -9.68 -1.67
C ASN A 16 -5.95 -9.16 -2.83
N GLY A 17 -4.91 -8.40 -2.51
CA GLY A 17 -4.04 -7.76 -3.49
C GLY A 17 -4.49 -6.39 -4.01
N ASP A 18 -5.63 -5.86 -3.56
CA ASP A 18 -5.99 -4.48 -3.86
C ASP A 18 -4.96 -3.52 -3.27
N VAL A 19 -4.52 -2.54 -4.05
CA VAL A 19 -3.60 -1.50 -3.59
C VAL A 19 -4.40 -0.30 -3.12
N LEU A 20 -4.20 0.07 -1.86
CA LEU A 20 -4.90 1.14 -1.18
C LEU A 20 -4.04 2.39 -1.17
N ILE A 21 -4.59 3.51 -1.62
CA ILE A 21 -3.89 4.79 -1.75
C ILE A 21 -4.68 5.84 -0.98
N PRO A 22 -4.11 6.45 0.08
CA PRO A 22 -4.74 7.59 0.73
C PRO A 22 -4.92 8.74 -0.27
N ALA A 23 -6.12 9.28 -0.36
CA ALA A 23 -6.42 10.39 -1.28
C ALA A 23 -5.80 11.71 -0.81
N ARG A 24 -5.39 11.81 0.46
CA ARG A 24 -4.86 13.04 1.05
C ARG A 24 -3.79 12.75 2.11
N GLY A 25 -2.74 13.56 2.13
CA GLY A 25 -1.70 13.50 3.15
C GLY A 25 -0.48 14.35 2.83
N THR A 26 0.46 14.43 3.75
CA THR A 26 1.77 15.06 3.55
C THR A 26 2.73 14.15 2.79
N ALA A 27 2.52 12.84 2.90
CA ALA A 27 3.16 11.80 2.11
C ALA A 27 2.12 10.71 1.82
N ILE A 28 2.05 10.28 0.58
CA ILE A 28 1.10 9.24 0.15
C ILE A 28 1.81 7.89 0.24
N ARG A 29 1.54 7.15 1.31
CA ARG A 29 2.04 5.78 1.50
C ARG A 29 0.96 4.79 1.13
N THR A 30 1.29 3.83 0.29
CA THR A 30 0.36 2.82 -0.17
C THR A 30 0.35 1.59 0.74
N ALA A 31 -0.73 0.83 0.70
CA ALA A 31 -0.86 -0.45 1.38
C ALA A 31 -1.45 -1.49 0.43
N ILE A 32 -1.20 -2.75 0.69
CA ILE A 32 -1.86 -3.86 0.00
C ILE A 32 -2.88 -4.46 0.96
N PHE A 33 -4.10 -4.66 0.48
CA PHE A 33 -5.14 -5.30 1.27
C PHE A 33 -4.91 -6.81 1.32
N ASP A 34 -4.85 -7.33 2.54
CA ASP A 34 -4.88 -8.76 2.82
C ASP A 34 -6.28 -9.15 3.26
N GLU A 35 -6.80 -10.25 2.70
CA GLU A 35 -8.13 -10.74 2.97
C GLU A 35 -8.34 -11.00 4.47
N GLN A 36 -9.45 -10.48 4.98
CA GLN A 36 -9.85 -10.61 6.37
C GLN A 36 -10.96 -11.66 6.50
N SER A 37 -11.23 -12.11 7.73
CA SER A 37 -12.33 -13.04 8.02
C SER A 37 -13.72 -12.42 7.87
N TYR A 38 -13.80 -11.12 7.58
CA TYR A 38 -15.03 -10.37 7.39
C TYR A 38 -14.93 -9.44 6.17
N PRO A 39 -16.07 -9.09 5.55
CA PRO A 39 -16.08 -8.18 4.40
C PRO A 39 -15.56 -6.79 4.77
N CYS A 40 -14.69 -6.24 3.93
CA CYS A 40 -14.13 -4.90 4.09
C CYS A 40 -14.43 -4.03 2.88
N ILE A 41 -14.69 -2.76 3.13
CA ILE A 41 -14.80 -1.71 2.12
C ILE A 41 -13.85 -0.58 2.47
N ALA A 42 -13.33 0.12 1.45
CA ALA A 42 -12.52 1.30 1.68
C ALA A 42 -13.40 2.50 2.03
N SER A 43 -12.89 3.40 2.90
CA SER A 43 -13.53 4.69 3.13
C SER A 43 -13.42 5.59 1.89
N SER A 44 -14.23 6.66 1.84
CA SER A 44 -14.20 7.65 0.75
C SER A 44 -12.85 8.37 0.57
N ASN A 45 -11.98 8.32 1.58
CA ASN A 45 -10.64 8.92 1.56
C ASN A 45 -9.55 7.97 1.06
N ILE A 46 -9.91 6.76 0.66
CA ILE A 46 -8.99 5.74 0.13
C ILE A 46 -9.36 5.44 -1.31
N ILE A 47 -8.39 5.56 -2.20
CA ILE A 47 -8.51 5.12 -3.58
C ILE A 47 -8.05 3.67 -3.64
N VAL A 48 -8.83 2.83 -4.30
CA VAL A 48 -8.54 1.41 -4.47
C VAL A 48 -8.13 1.15 -5.91
N ILE A 49 -6.95 0.57 -6.10
CA ILE A 49 -6.51 0.04 -7.39
C ILE A 49 -6.49 -1.48 -7.30
N ARG A 50 -7.20 -2.12 -8.21
CA ARG A 50 -7.15 -3.57 -8.41
C ARG A 50 -6.32 -3.88 -9.64
N PRO A 51 -5.04 -4.24 -9.49
CA PRO A 51 -4.20 -4.58 -10.61
C PRO A 51 -4.70 -5.84 -11.32
N GLU A 52 -4.57 -5.87 -12.63
CA GLU A 52 -4.76 -7.10 -13.38
C GLU A 52 -3.50 -7.97 -13.24
N ALA A 53 -3.63 -9.07 -12.49
CA ALA A 53 -2.51 -9.90 -12.04
C ALA A 53 -1.60 -10.43 -13.17
N LYS A 54 -2.14 -10.58 -14.38
CA LYS A 54 -1.36 -11.00 -15.56
C LYS A 54 -0.41 -9.92 -16.09
N MET A 55 -0.67 -8.66 -15.76
CA MET A 55 0.06 -7.49 -16.28
C MET A 55 0.81 -6.74 -15.20
N LEU A 56 0.24 -6.64 -14.00
CA LEU A 56 0.76 -5.81 -12.93
C LEU A 56 0.68 -6.51 -11.58
N ASN A 57 1.83 -6.70 -10.96
CA ASN A 57 1.94 -7.25 -9.60
C ASN A 57 1.64 -6.15 -8.56
N SER A 58 0.79 -6.45 -7.58
CA SER A 58 0.39 -5.48 -6.53
C SER A 58 1.57 -4.98 -5.70
N THR A 59 2.48 -5.86 -5.32
CA THR A 59 3.68 -5.48 -4.56
C THR A 59 4.61 -4.61 -5.39
N TYR A 60 4.78 -4.92 -6.68
CA TYR A 60 5.55 -4.09 -7.60
C TYR A 60 4.94 -2.68 -7.72
N LEU A 61 3.61 -2.59 -7.91
CA LEU A 61 2.91 -1.31 -7.95
C LEU A 61 3.12 -0.50 -6.67
N LYS A 62 2.96 -1.14 -5.51
CA LYS A 62 3.23 -0.52 -4.21
C LYS A 62 4.66 0.03 -4.14
N LEU A 63 5.65 -0.80 -4.48
CA LEU A 63 7.07 -0.41 -4.47
C LEU A 63 7.35 0.80 -5.36
N PHE A 64 6.77 0.80 -6.56
CA PHE A 64 6.91 1.93 -7.48
C PHE A 64 6.30 3.21 -6.91
N LEU A 65 5.04 3.16 -6.44
CA LEU A 65 4.34 4.32 -5.91
C LEU A 65 5.02 4.88 -4.64
N ASP A 66 5.54 4.03 -3.78
CA ASP A 66 6.24 4.42 -2.55
C ASP A 66 7.71 4.86 -2.80
N SER A 67 8.24 4.61 -3.99
CA SER A 67 9.60 5.02 -4.37
C SER A 67 9.74 6.56 -4.47
N PRO A 68 10.96 7.11 -4.38
CA PRO A 68 11.18 8.54 -4.58
C PRO A 68 10.66 9.05 -5.92
N LEU A 69 10.76 8.25 -6.98
CA LEU A 69 10.22 8.58 -8.30
C LEU A 69 8.70 8.61 -8.29
N GLY A 70 8.05 7.58 -7.75
CA GLY A 70 6.60 7.51 -7.62
C GLY A 70 6.04 8.66 -6.77
N GLN A 71 6.68 8.96 -5.65
CA GLN A 71 6.28 10.08 -4.78
C GLN A 71 6.44 11.43 -5.48
N LYS A 72 7.49 11.61 -6.28
CA LYS A 72 7.69 12.81 -7.11
C LYS A 72 6.60 12.94 -8.17
N MET A 73 6.21 11.86 -8.82
CA MET A 73 5.13 11.85 -9.81
C MET A 73 3.79 12.18 -9.16
N ILE A 74 3.50 11.58 -8.01
CA ILE A 74 2.28 11.85 -7.24
C ILE A 74 2.22 13.32 -6.80
N SER A 75 3.29 13.87 -6.26
CA SER A 75 3.35 15.26 -5.83
C SER A 75 3.38 16.26 -7.01
N GLY A 76 3.89 15.86 -8.16
CA GLY A 76 3.95 16.67 -9.38
C GLY A 76 2.58 16.96 -10.01
N VAL A 77 1.56 16.20 -9.68
CA VAL A 77 0.17 16.41 -10.10
C VAL A 77 -0.45 17.63 -9.39
N GLN A 78 0.18 18.08 -8.29
CA GLN A 78 -0.30 19.23 -7.51
C GLN A 78 0.80 20.29 -7.33
N GLN A 79 0.53 21.49 -7.82
CA GLN A 79 1.43 22.64 -7.66
C GLN A 79 1.08 23.42 -6.38
N GLY A 80 2.09 23.60 -5.51
CA GLY A 80 2.07 24.66 -4.50
C GLY A 80 1.40 24.34 -3.16
N SER A 81 1.04 23.11 -2.85
CA SER A 81 0.49 22.71 -1.55
C SER A 81 1.41 21.77 -0.78
N SER A 82 1.58 22.02 0.52
CA SER A 82 2.26 21.08 1.43
C SER A 82 1.45 19.82 1.72
N ILE A 83 0.15 19.81 1.39
CA ILE A 83 -0.75 18.67 1.53
C ILE A 83 -1.10 18.18 0.13
N ILE A 84 -0.76 16.93 -0.15
CA ILE A 84 -1.09 16.25 -1.39
C ILE A 84 -2.56 15.82 -1.33
N ASN A 85 -3.33 16.13 -2.38
CA ASN A 85 -4.71 15.71 -2.54
C ASN A 85 -4.85 15.08 -3.93
N ILE A 86 -5.05 13.76 -3.98
CA ILE A 86 -5.06 13.00 -5.23
C ILE A 86 -6.46 12.50 -5.51
N SER A 87 -6.88 12.62 -6.76
CA SER A 87 -8.09 12.01 -7.26
C SER A 87 -7.77 10.73 -8.06
N TYR A 88 -8.78 9.90 -8.26
CA TYR A 88 -8.69 8.75 -9.17
C TYR A 88 -8.32 9.20 -10.61
N LYS A 89 -8.81 10.37 -11.03
CA LYS A 89 -8.49 10.95 -12.32
C LYS A 89 -7.00 11.29 -12.44
N ASP A 90 -6.40 11.81 -11.37
CA ASP A 90 -4.97 12.12 -11.33
C ASP A 90 -4.12 10.86 -11.46
N LEU A 91 -4.48 9.79 -10.74
CA LEU A 91 -3.78 8.52 -10.80
C LEU A 91 -3.78 7.90 -12.20
N LYS A 92 -4.85 8.09 -12.98
CA LYS A 92 -4.93 7.62 -14.37
C LYS A 92 -3.90 8.28 -15.31
N THR A 93 -3.36 9.43 -14.94
CA THR A 93 -2.35 10.14 -15.74
C THR A 93 -0.94 9.67 -15.45
N LEU A 94 -0.72 8.87 -14.41
CA LEU A 94 0.60 8.37 -14.06
C LEU A 94 1.04 7.27 -15.02
N GLU A 95 2.19 7.47 -15.63
CA GLU A 95 2.84 6.46 -16.47
C GLU A 95 3.78 5.61 -15.61
N ILE A 96 3.41 4.35 -15.42
CA ILE A 96 4.17 3.40 -14.61
C ILE A 96 4.97 2.49 -15.53
N PRO A 97 6.30 2.35 -15.32
CA PRO A 97 7.08 1.38 -16.06
C PRO A 97 6.54 -0.05 -15.84
N LEU A 98 6.29 -0.77 -16.92
CA LEU A 98 5.79 -2.14 -16.88
C LEU A 98 6.85 -3.10 -17.46
N PRO A 99 7.84 -3.54 -16.67
CA PRO A 99 8.70 -4.65 -17.07
C PRO A 99 7.88 -5.95 -17.18
N SER A 100 8.52 -7.03 -17.61
CA SER A 100 7.84 -8.32 -17.68
C SER A 100 7.27 -8.73 -16.32
N ILE A 101 6.22 -9.54 -16.31
CA ILE A 101 5.61 -9.99 -15.04
C ILE A 101 6.59 -10.80 -14.19
N GLU A 102 7.51 -11.51 -14.81
CA GLU A 102 8.59 -12.26 -14.17
C GLU A 102 9.56 -11.34 -13.45
N GLU A 103 9.95 -10.22 -14.07
CA GLU A 103 10.81 -9.21 -13.44
C GLU A 103 10.11 -8.50 -12.30
N GLN A 104 8.81 -8.17 -12.45
CA GLN A 104 8.00 -7.62 -11.40
C GLN A 104 7.92 -8.59 -10.20
N GLN A 105 7.70 -9.87 -10.47
CA GLN A 105 7.62 -10.90 -9.43
C GLN A 105 8.94 -11.08 -8.71
N LYS A 106 10.06 -11.05 -9.42
CA LYS A 106 11.40 -11.14 -8.83
C LYS A 106 11.64 -9.99 -7.84
N LYS A 107 11.37 -8.75 -8.25
CA LYS A 107 11.50 -7.57 -7.38
C LYS A 107 10.58 -7.65 -6.16
N SER A 108 9.35 -8.11 -6.35
CA SER A 108 8.36 -8.27 -5.29
C SER A 108 8.80 -9.32 -4.26
N ASN A 109 9.33 -10.44 -4.71
CA ASN A 109 9.82 -11.51 -3.83
C ASN A 109 11.04 -11.06 -3.03
N GLU A 110 11.99 -10.36 -3.65
CA GLU A 110 13.17 -9.82 -2.99
C GLU A 110 12.77 -8.82 -1.89
N TYR A 111 11.88 -7.88 -2.23
CA TYR A 111 11.34 -6.94 -1.25
C TYR A 111 10.65 -7.63 -0.08
N THR A 112 9.78 -8.59 -0.34
CA THR A 112 9.04 -9.31 0.70
C THR A 112 9.99 -10.05 1.66
N LYS A 113 11.02 -10.69 1.10
CA LYS A 113 12.06 -11.37 1.88
C LYS A 113 12.84 -10.40 2.78
N GLU A 114 13.31 -9.30 2.20
CA GLU A 114 14.08 -8.30 2.96
C GLU A 114 13.22 -7.59 4.01
N LEU A 115 11.95 -7.30 3.71
CA LEU A 115 11.01 -6.74 4.68
C LEU A 115 10.79 -7.68 5.87
N ALA A 116 10.64 -8.98 5.63
CA ALA A 116 10.51 -9.97 6.70
C ALA A 116 11.74 -10.00 7.60
N THR A 117 12.94 -9.97 7.02
CA THR A 117 14.22 -9.90 7.74
C THR A 117 14.33 -8.62 8.56
N TYR A 118 13.99 -7.48 7.97
CA TYR A 118 13.98 -6.18 8.64
C TYR A 118 13.06 -6.19 9.86
N LYS A 119 11.81 -6.60 9.68
CA LYS A 119 10.81 -6.68 10.78
C LYS A 119 11.28 -7.58 11.92
N LYS A 120 11.88 -8.72 11.61
CA LYS A 120 12.43 -9.66 12.61
C LYS A 120 13.58 -9.03 13.39
N THR A 121 14.48 -8.33 12.70
CA THR A 121 15.64 -7.67 13.31
C THR A 121 15.20 -6.51 14.22
N VAL A 122 14.28 -5.67 13.76
CA VAL A 122 13.73 -4.56 14.57
C VAL A 122 13.02 -5.09 15.82
N SER A 123 12.17 -6.10 15.68
CA SER A 123 11.45 -6.71 16.80
C SER A 123 12.43 -7.30 17.85
N ALA A 124 13.50 -7.96 17.42
CA ALA A 124 14.51 -8.48 18.32
C ALA A 124 15.29 -7.37 19.05
N ALA A 125 15.59 -6.27 18.34
CA ALA A 125 16.27 -5.11 18.93
C ALA A 125 15.37 -4.40 19.96
N GLU A 126 14.09 -4.21 19.66
CA GLU A 126 13.10 -3.62 20.58
C GLU A 126 12.92 -4.47 21.84
N LYS A 127 12.82 -5.79 21.68
CA LYS A 127 12.72 -6.70 22.83
C LYS A 127 13.94 -6.58 23.76
N ARG A 128 15.15 -6.60 23.19
CA ARG A 128 16.39 -6.44 23.97
C ARG A 128 16.42 -5.09 24.72
N TRP A 129 16.02 -4.03 24.05
CA TRP A 129 15.94 -2.70 24.67
C TRP A 129 14.96 -2.68 25.84
N ASN A 130 13.77 -3.19 25.63
CA ASN A 130 12.73 -3.24 26.65
C ASN A 130 13.16 -4.10 27.87
N ASP A 131 13.77 -5.25 27.64
CA ASP A 131 14.29 -6.11 28.70
C ASP A 131 15.33 -5.39 29.58
N VAL A 132 16.19 -4.57 28.97
CA VAL A 132 17.20 -3.77 29.72
C VAL A 132 16.52 -2.63 30.48
N VAL A 133 15.62 -1.90 29.83
CA VAL A 133 14.91 -0.75 30.45
C VAL A 133 14.06 -1.21 31.63
N ASP A 134 13.38 -2.34 31.52
CA ASP A 134 12.56 -2.88 32.59
C ASP A 134 13.41 -3.27 33.80
N LYS A 135 14.55 -3.91 33.60
CA LYS A 135 15.50 -4.20 34.68
C LYS A 135 16.02 -2.95 35.39
N LEU A 136 16.25 -1.86 34.63
CA LEU A 136 16.72 -0.59 35.18
C LEU A 136 15.62 0.19 35.92
N ARG A 137 14.37 -0.15 35.71
CA ARG A 137 13.20 0.47 36.38
C ARG A 137 12.71 -0.28 37.61
N GLU A 138 13.34 -1.38 37.98
CA GLU A 138 13.08 -2.07 39.23
C GLU A 138 13.66 -1.24 40.40
N PHE A 139 12.81 -0.38 40.96
CA PHE A 139 13.11 0.43 42.13
C PHE A 139 12.45 -0.16 43.38
#